data_524ab27b24eb3cf3ee56680ed395e8c5
#
_entry.id   524ab27b24eb3cf3ee56680ed395e8c5
#
_cell.length_a   1.000
_cell.length_b   1.000
_cell.length_c   1.000
_cell.angle_alpha   90.00
_cell.angle_beta   90.00
_cell.angle_gamma   90.00
#
_symmetry.space_group_name_H-M   'P 1'
#
loop_
_entity.id
_entity.type
_entity.pdbx_description
1 polymer ?
#
loop_
_entity_poly.entity_id
_entity_poly.type
_entity_poly.pdbx_seq_one_letter_code
_entity_poly.pdbx_strand_id
1 'polypeptide(L)'
;MFSGIVEEMATVVAIKNDKENVDFTLTCSFTNELKIDQSVAHNGVCLTVVSIEGDNYTVTAMKETLERSNLGLLNVGDRVNVERSMIMNGRLDGHIVQGHVDGTAKCVDMRDADGSTYYTFEYAFDKAMAERGYFTVDKGSVTVNGVSLTVCNPTENSFTVAIIPYTHDNTNFCNIKVDSVVNIEFDILGKYIARLQQLK
;
A
#
# COMPACT_ATOMS: atom_id res chain seq x y z
N MET A 1 2.13 7.89 9.66
CA MET A 1 2.15 8.66 8.40
C MET A 1 3.40 8.29 7.63
N PHE A 2 3.28 8.13 6.32
CA PHE A 2 4.29 7.60 5.40
C PHE A 2 4.42 8.51 4.18
N SER A 3 5.40 8.26 3.35
CA SER A 3 5.65 9.01 2.11
C SER A 3 5.27 8.23 0.85
N GLY A 4 5.08 6.92 0.98
CA GLY A 4 4.90 6.01 -0.15
C GLY A 4 6.22 5.65 -0.85
N ILE A 5 7.34 5.85 -0.17
CA ILE A 5 8.66 5.41 -0.62
C ILE A 5 9.00 4.14 0.16
N VAL A 6 8.85 3.01 -0.51
CA VAL A 6 9.16 1.69 0.04
C VAL A 6 10.64 1.60 0.36
N GLU A 7 10.99 1.16 1.58
CA GLU A 7 12.38 1.00 1.98
C GLU A 7 12.95 -0.34 1.52
N GLU A 8 12.14 -1.40 1.66
CA GLU A 8 12.47 -2.74 1.14
C GLU A 8 11.24 -3.66 1.09
N MET A 9 11.44 -4.90 0.69
CA MET A 9 10.45 -5.97 0.79
C MET A 9 10.78 -6.89 1.96
N ALA A 10 9.97 -6.89 3.01
CA ALA A 10 10.04 -7.88 4.09
C ALA A 10 9.52 -9.25 3.63
N THR A 11 9.98 -10.31 4.26
CA THR A 11 9.48 -11.67 4.03
C THR A 11 8.56 -12.09 5.16
N VAL A 12 7.39 -12.63 4.86
CA VAL A 12 6.49 -13.24 5.83
C VAL A 12 7.09 -14.59 6.28
N VAL A 13 7.44 -14.71 7.57
CA VAL A 13 8.03 -15.94 8.12
C VAL A 13 7.05 -16.79 8.91
N ALA A 14 5.98 -16.18 9.45
CA ALA A 14 4.89 -16.91 10.10
C ALA A 14 3.59 -16.12 10.02
N ILE A 15 2.47 -16.83 10.01
CA ILE A 15 1.10 -16.30 10.09
C ILE A 15 0.36 -17.08 11.18
N LYS A 16 -0.22 -16.36 12.13
CA LYS A 16 -0.95 -16.98 13.25
C LYS A 16 -2.31 -16.30 13.40
N ASN A 17 -3.38 -17.09 13.34
CA ASN A 17 -4.72 -16.61 13.64
C ASN A 17 -4.91 -16.50 15.17
N ASP A 18 -5.39 -15.34 15.61
CA ASP A 18 -5.86 -15.10 16.98
C ASP A 18 -7.26 -14.52 16.95
N LYS A 19 -8.26 -15.38 17.09
CA LYS A 19 -9.69 -15.05 16.99
C LYS A 19 -10.03 -14.45 15.62
N GLU A 20 -10.44 -13.16 15.59
CA GLU A 20 -10.72 -12.41 14.36
C GLU A 20 -9.50 -11.64 13.82
N ASN A 21 -8.38 -11.66 14.56
CA ASN A 21 -7.13 -11.01 14.18
C ASN A 21 -6.15 -12.02 13.58
N VAL A 22 -5.19 -11.51 12.85
CA VAL A 22 -4.08 -12.29 12.31
C VAL A 22 -2.76 -11.61 12.67
N ASP A 23 -1.86 -12.37 13.30
CA ASP A 23 -0.50 -11.96 13.56
C ASP A 23 0.38 -12.38 12.37
N PHE A 24 1.07 -11.41 11.79
CA PHE A 24 2.09 -11.62 10.78
C PHE A 24 3.46 -11.41 11.41
N THR A 25 4.30 -12.44 11.35
CA THR A 25 5.71 -12.32 11.71
C THR A 25 6.51 -12.16 10.44
N LEU A 26 7.33 -11.10 10.35
CA LEU A 26 8.11 -10.75 9.19
C LEU A 26 9.58 -10.54 9.56
N THR A 27 10.44 -10.65 8.56
CA THR A 27 11.86 -10.31 8.66
C THR A 27 12.24 -9.29 7.59
N CYS A 28 13.08 -8.32 7.96
CA CYS A 28 13.64 -7.32 7.07
C CYS A 28 15.00 -6.84 7.59
N SER A 29 15.76 -6.12 6.77
CA SER A 29 17.13 -5.70 7.12
C SER A 29 17.16 -4.73 8.31
N PHE A 30 16.12 -3.92 8.49
CA PHE A 30 16.01 -2.94 9.57
C PHE A 30 15.22 -3.43 10.80
N THR A 31 14.93 -4.74 10.92
CA THR A 31 14.19 -5.28 12.07
C THR A 31 14.79 -4.84 13.42
N ASN A 32 16.10 -4.81 13.52
CA ASN A 32 16.82 -4.40 14.73
C ASN A 32 16.74 -2.90 15.05
N GLU A 33 16.26 -2.08 14.13
CA GLU A 33 16.02 -0.66 14.32
C GLU A 33 14.58 -0.36 14.75
N LEU A 34 13.68 -1.34 14.65
CA LEU A 34 12.28 -1.21 15.03
C LEU A 34 12.11 -1.17 16.55
N LYS A 35 10.99 -0.63 16.99
CA LYS A 35 10.58 -0.60 18.40
C LYS A 35 9.13 -1.08 18.51
N ILE A 36 8.79 -1.70 19.64
CA ILE A 36 7.40 -1.97 20.00
C ILE A 36 6.64 -0.65 20.02
N ASP A 37 5.37 -0.67 19.61
CA ASP A 37 4.51 0.50 19.41
C ASP A 37 4.84 1.36 18.16
N GLN A 38 5.87 1.04 17.41
CA GLN A 38 6.18 1.74 16.17
C GLN A 38 5.21 1.34 15.05
N SER A 39 4.79 2.31 14.25
CA SER A 39 4.02 2.06 13.03
C SER A 39 4.94 1.77 11.84
N VAL A 40 4.64 0.70 11.12
CA VAL A 40 5.27 0.31 9.85
C VAL A 40 4.16 0.03 8.84
N ALA A 41 4.30 0.50 7.60
CA ALA A 41 3.38 0.18 6.52
C ALA A 41 3.76 -1.17 5.89
N HIS A 42 2.77 -2.02 5.64
CA HIS A 42 2.90 -3.34 5.01
C HIS A 42 1.99 -3.39 3.79
N ASN A 43 2.54 -3.42 2.58
CA ASN A 43 1.78 -3.17 1.35
C ASN A 43 0.85 -1.95 1.47
N GLY A 44 1.33 -0.87 2.10
CA GLY A 44 0.56 0.35 2.34
C GLY A 44 -0.38 0.30 3.56
N VAL A 45 -0.49 -0.81 4.26
CA VAL A 45 -1.30 -0.92 5.49
C VAL A 45 -0.46 -0.58 6.70
N CYS A 46 -0.83 0.46 7.44
CA CYS A 46 -0.21 0.84 8.70
C CYS A 46 -0.54 -0.18 9.79
N LEU A 47 0.46 -0.87 10.30
CA LEU A 47 0.34 -1.80 11.42
C LEU A 47 1.35 -1.45 12.50
N THR A 48 0.99 -1.75 13.75
CA THR A 48 1.84 -1.51 14.92
C THR A 48 2.68 -2.74 15.21
N VAL A 49 3.97 -2.55 15.45
CA VAL A 49 4.89 -3.60 15.90
C VAL A 49 4.51 -4.00 17.34
N VAL A 50 4.15 -5.27 17.53
CA VAL A 50 3.73 -5.80 18.84
C VAL A 50 4.79 -6.66 19.52
N SER A 51 5.70 -7.28 18.77
CA SER A 51 6.88 -7.96 19.33
C SER A 51 8.06 -7.95 18.36
N ILE A 52 9.26 -8.13 18.91
CA ILE A 52 10.51 -8.26 18.16
C ILE A 52 11.28 -9.41 18.81
N GLU A 53 11.65 -10.41 18.01
CA GLU A 53 12.39 -11.61 18.46
C GLU A 53 13.50 -11.94 17.45
N GLY A 54 14.75 -11.67 17.81
CA GLY A 54 15.90 -11.84 16.93
C GLY A 54 15.75 -10.95 15.68
N ASP A 55 15.83 -11.56 14.50
CA ASP A 55 15.70 -10.86 13.22
C ASP A 55 14.24 -10.74 12.74
N ASN A 56 13.27 -11.08 13.59
CA ASN A 56 11.86 -11.07 13.25
C ASN A 56 11.09 -10.04 14.08
N TYR A 57 10.06 -9.46 13.49
CA TYR A 57 9.08 -8.63 14.18
C TYR A 57 7.67 -9.11 13.85
N THR A 58 6.73 -8.87 14.76
CA THR A 58 5.33 -9.26 14.58
C THR A 58 4.44 -8.02 14.59
N VAL A 59 3.45 -8.02 13.71
CA VAL A 59 2.37 -7.04 13.63
C VAL A 59 1.03 -7.76 13.63
N THR A 60 -0.02 -7.12 14.17
CA THR A 60 -1.36 -7.67 14.22
C THR A 60 -2.30 -6.91 13.29
N ALA A 61 -2.96 -7.61 12.38
CA ALA A 61 -4.02 -7.07 11.54
C ALA A 61 -5.39 -7.49 12.09
N MET A 62 -6.28 -6.49 12.27
CA MET A 62 -7.66 -6.74 12.66
C MET A 62 -8.49 -7.21 11.46
N LYS A 63 -9.64 -7.84 11.72
CA LYS A 63 -10.56 -8.33 10.71
C LYS A 63 -10.90 -7.29 9.63
N GLU A 64 -11.28 -6.07 10.02
CA GLU A 64 -11.56 -5.00 9.05
C GLU A 64 -10.39 -4.71 8.13
N THR A 65 -9.17 -4.73 8.65
CA THR A 65 -7.94 -4.54 7.87
C THR A 65 -7.75 -5.67 6.86
N LEU A 66 -8.01 -6.91 7.26
CA LEU A 66 -7.92 -8.09 6.39
C LEU A 66 -8.98 -8.06 5.28
N GLU A 67 -10.19 -7.60 5.59
CA GLU A 67 -11.30 -7.50 4.63
C GLU A 67 -11.08 -6.38 3.58
N ARG A 68 -10.40 -5.29 3.97
CA ARG A 68 -10.13 -4.14 3.10
C ARG A 68 -8.84 -4.22 2.31
N SER A 69 -7.96 -5.15 2.64
CA SER A 69 -6.62 -5.21 2.08
C SER A 69 -6.27 -6.58 1.51
N ASN A 70 -5.16 -6.65 0.79
CA ASN A 70 -4.62 -7.92 0.31
C ASN A 70 -3.82 -8.69 1.38
N LEU A 71 -3.73 -8.18 2.62
CA LEU A 71 -2.99 -8.87 3.68
C LEU A 71 -3.59 -10.24 4.01
N GLY A 72 -4.91 -10.39 3.90
CA GLY A 72 -5.60 -11.67 4.10
C GLY A 72 -5.27 -12.74 3.05
N LEU A 73 -4.60 -12.37 1.95
CA LEU A 73 -4.17 -13.28 0.88
C LEU A 73 -2.72 -13.74 1.03
N LEU A 74 -1.98 -13.19 2.00
CA LEU A 74 -0.56 -13.50 2.20
C LEU A 74 -0.35 -14.92 2.71
N ASN A 75 0.74 -15.51 2.25
CA ASN A 75 1.25 -16.81 2.68
C ASN A 75 2.66 -16.65 3.25
N VAL A 76 3.10 -17.63 4.03
CA VAL A 76 4.50 -17.70 4.47
C VAL A 76 5.41 -17.80 3.24
N GLY A 77 6.44 -16.97 3.21
CA GLY A 77 7.38 -16.81 2.09
C GLY A 77 7.06 -15.65 1.16
N ASP A 78 5.86 -15.04 1.26
CA ASP A 78 5.51 -13.89 0.43
C ASP A 78 6.35 -12.66 0.80
N ARG A 79 6.56 -11.80 -0.21
CA ARG A 79 7.30 -10.54 -0.10
C ARG A 79 6.32 -9.37 0.01
N VAL A 80 6.50 -8.55 1.04
CA VAL A 80 5.62 -7.44 1.40
C VAL A 80 6.42 -6.14 1.39
N ASN A 81 5.97 -5.13 0.65
CA ASN A 81 6.59 -3.80 0.71
C ASN A 81 6.48 -3.23 2.12
N VAL A 82 7.59 -2.75 2.66
CA VAL A 82 7.60 -2.12 3.99
C VAL A 82 8.22 -0.72 3.96
N GLU A 83 7.61 0.16 4.74
CA GLU A 83 8.07 1.53 4.95
C GLU A 83 7.86 1.90 6.43
N ARG A 84 8.90 2.41 7.10
CA ARG A 84 8.79 2.96 8.46
C ARG A 84 8.08 4.31 8.43
N SER A 85 7.41 4.67 9.50
CA SER A 85 6.78 5.98 9.62
C SER A 85 7.81 7.12 9.46
N MET A 86 7.37 8.20 8.80
CA MET A 86 8.19 9.39 8.57
C MET A 86 8.69 9.99 9.89
N ILE A 87 9.93 10.43 9.89
CA ILE A 87 10.50 11.23 10.97
C ILE A 87 10.19 12.72 10.78
N MET A 88 10.09 13.47 11.87
CA MET A 88 10.00 14.93 11.82
C MET A 88 11.24 15.50 11.14
N ASN A 89 11.06 16.46 10.26
CA ASN A 89 12.08 17.06 9.40
C ASN A 89 12.65 16.12 8.30
N GLY A 90 12.04 14.95 8.09
CA GLY A 90 12.32 14.13 6.92
C GLY A 90 11.79 14.74 5.62
N ARG A 91 12.28 14.26 4.48
CA ARG A 91 11.75 14.63 3.17
C ARG A 91 10.43 13.90 2.89
N LEU A 92 9.55 14.54 2.15
CA LEU A 92 8.37 13.92 1.55
C LEU A 92 8.65 13.72 0.06
N ASP A 93 9.31 12.61 -0.30
CA ASP A 93 9.72 12.34 -1.67
C ASP A 93 8.58 11.73 -2.53
N GLY A 94 7.51 11.25 -1.89
CA GLY A 94 6.27 10.82 -2.55
C GLY A 94 5.12 11.80 -2.31
N HIS A 95 4.04 11.34 -1.66
CA HIS A 95 2.93 12.19 -1.23
C HIS A 95 2.52 11.84 0.22
N ILE A 96 1.51 12.51 0.77
CA ILE A 96 1.03 12.25 2.12
C ILE A 96 0.26 10.92 2.13
N VAL A 97 0.87 9.86 2.63
CA VAL A 97 0.31 8.52 2.77
C VAL A 97 0.00 8.25 4.24
N GLN A 98 -1.23 7.84 4.52
CA GLN A 98 -1.64 7.55 5.90
C GLN A 98 -1.35 6.11 6.31
N GLY A 99 -1.29 5.19 5.34
CA GLY A 99 -1.29 3.76 5.57
C GLY A 99 -2.69 3.23 5.87
N HIS A 100 -3.71 3.95 5.45
CA HIS A 100 -5.11 3.59 5.62
C HIS A 100 -5.71 3.20 4.27
N VAL A 101 -5.44 1.97 3.88
CA VAL A 101 -5.89 1.38 2.63
C VAL A 101 -7.40 1.50 2.48
N ASP A 102 -7.87 2.03 1.36
CA ASP A 102 -9.28 2.24 1.07
C ASP A 102 -9.97 0.98 0.56
N GLY A 103 -9.22 0.14 -0.11
CA GLY A 103 -9.68 -1.12 -0.70
C GLY A 103 -8.60 -1.74 -1.56
N THR A 104 -9.02 -2.69 -2.39
CA THR A 104 -8.14 -3.36 -3.32
C THR A 104 -8.47 -3.04 -4.77
N ALA A 105 -7.48 -3.18 -5.64
CA ALA A 105 -7.63 -3.14 -7.07
C ALA A 105 -7.00 -4.38 -7.69
N LYS A 106 -7.44 -4.72 -8.90
CA LYS A 106 -6.94 -5.83 -9.69
C LYS A 106 -6.09 -5.31 -10.83
N CYS A 107 -4.91 -5.87 -11.04
CA CYS A 107 -4.13 -5.60 -12.24
C CYS A 107 -4.83 -6.25 -13.45
N VAL A 108 -5.30 -5.43 -14.39
CA VAL A 108 -6.06 -5.92 -15.56
C VAL A 108 -5.25 -5.87 -16.85
N ASP A 109 -4.17 -5.09 -16.88
CA ASP A 109 -3.27 -5.00 -18.04
C ASP A 109 -1.85 -4.67 -17.61
N MET A 110 -0.89 -5.20 -18.34
CA MET A 110 0.53 -4.91 -18.20
C MET A 110 1.12 -4.73 -19.60
N ARG A 111 1.82 -3.60 -19.78
CA ARG A 111 2.46 -3.30 -21.07
C ARG A 111 3.89 -2.82 -20.86
N ASP A 112 4.83 -3.53 -21.45
CA ASP A 112 6.21 -3.06 -21.53
C ASP A 112 6.32 -1.91 -22.54
N ALA A 113 7.05 -0.88 -22.19
CA ALA A 113 7.26 0.32 -23.01
C ALA A 113 8.68 0.83 -22.79
N ASP A 114 9.61 0.22 -23.48
CA ASP A 114 11.04 0.59 -23.66
C ASP A 114 11.62 1.41 -22.48
N GLY A 115 11.93 0.72 -21.37
CA GLY A 115 12.47 1.31 -20.15
C GLY A 115 11.47 1.57 -19.02
N SER A 116 10.20 1.25 -19.19
CA SER A 116 9.19 1.30 -18.13
C SER A 116 8.09 0.28 -18.38
N THR A 117 7.43 -0.20 -17.33
CA THR A 117 6.27 -1.07 -17.44
C THR A 117 5.03 -0.30 -17.00
N TYR A 118 4.01 -0.30 -17.82
CA TYR A 118 2.70 0.27 -17.50
C TYR A 118 1.83 -0.82 -16.90
N TYR A 119 1.21 -0.52 -15.76
CA TYR A 119 0.23 -1.37 -15.10
C TYR A 119 -1.10 -0.66 -15.06
N THR A 120 -2.17 -1.32 -15.48
CA THR A 120 -3.54 -0.81 -15.35
C THR A 120 -4.25 -1.58 -14.24
N PHE A 121 -4.79 -0.83 -13.29
CA PHE A 121 -5.52 -1.36 -12.15
C PHE A 121 -7.00 -0.97 -12.23
N GLU A 122 -7.88 -1.94 -11.96
CA GLU A 122 -9.31 -1.74 -11.86
C GLU A 122 -9.77 -1.98 -10.42
N TYR A 123 -10.62 -1.08 -9.90
CA TYR A 123 -11.18 -1.15 -8.56
C TYR A 123 -12.71 -1.05 -8.59
N ALA A 124 -13.37 -1.51 -7.52
CA ALA A 124 -14.82 -1.41 -7.41
C ALA A 124 -15.24 0.07 -7.34
N PHE A 125 -16.00 0.53 -8.34
CA PHE A 125 -16.53 1.89 -8.35
C PHE A 125 -17.80 1.97 -7.53
N ASP A 126 -17.87 2.95 -6.63
CA ASP A 126 -19.04 3.36 -5.89
C ASP A 126 -19.19 4.88 -5.98
N LYS A 127 -20.29 5.35 -6.56
CA LYS A 127 -20.55 6.77 -6.75
C LYS A 127 -20.56 7.55 -5.43
N ALA A 128 -21.14 6.99 -4.37
CA ALA A 128 -21.17 7.64 -3.06
C ALA A 128 -19.76 7.75 -2.44
N MET A 129 -18.88 6.80 -2.71
CA MET A 129 -17.47 6.86 -2.32
C MET A 129 -16.72 7.87 -3.18
N ALA A 130 -16.93 7.89 -4.49
CA ALA A 130 -16.33 8.90 -5.37
C ALA A 130 -16.67 10.33 -4.95
N GLU A 131 -17.93 10.60 -4.58
CA GLU A 131 -18.37 11.88 -4.02
C GLU A 131 -17.68 12.26 -2.69
N ARG A 132 -17.04 11.30 -2.03
CA ARG A 132 -16.24 11.49 -0.81
C ARG A 132 -14.73 11.57 -1.07
N GLY A 133 -14.31 11.63 -2.34
CA GLY A 133 -12.90 11.76 -2.70
C GLY A 133 -12.15 10.45 -2.93
N TYR A 134 -12.86 9.33 -3.08
CA TYR A 134 -12.27 8.03 -3.40
C TYR A 134 -12.21 7.83 -4.91
N PHE A 135 -11.34 8.56 -5.57
CA PHE A 135 -11.13 8.52 -7.01
C PHE A 135 -9.71 8.97 -7.36
N THR A 136 -9.27 8.66 -8.56
CA THR A 136 -7.98 9.10 -9.09
C THR A 136 -8.15 10.28 -10.05
N VAL A 137 -7.14 11.17 -10.10
CA VAL A 137 -7.08 12.31 -11.04
C VAL A 137 -5.85 12.16 -11.94
N ASP A 138 -5.96 12.56 -13.19
CA ASP A 138 -4.81 12.53 -14.10
C ASP A 138 -3.67 13.38 -13.53
N LYS A 139 -2.45 12.82 -13.55
CA LYS A 139 -1.25 13.39 -12.91
C LYS A 139 -1.33 13.61 -11.40
N GLY A 140 -2.41 13.13 -10.73
CA GLY A 140 -2.48 13.05 -9.28
C GLY A 140 -1.68 11.88 -8.73
N SER A 141 -1.71 11.73 -7.40
CA SER A 141 -1.03 10.64 -6.69
C SER A 141 -2.02 9.55 -6.27
N VAL A 142 -1.54 8.33 -6.24
CA VAL A 142 -2.21 7.17 -5.65
C VAL A 142 -1.16 6.27 -5.04
N THR A 143 -1.53 5.54 -3.99
CA THR A 143 -0.66 4.51 -3.42
C THR A 143 -1.11 3.14 -3.90
N VAL A 144 -0.20 2.35 -4.45
CA VAL A 144 -0.43 0.95 -4.80
C VAL A 144 0.55 0.08 -4.01
N ASN A 145 0.04 -0.84 -3.17
CA ASN A 145 0.86 -1.63 -2.25
C ASN A 145 1.89 -0.79 -1.48
N GLY A 146 1.51 0.41 -1.05
CA GLY A 146 2.39 1.33 -0.32
C GLY A 146 3.34 2.16 -1.19
N VAL A 147 3.38 1.96 -2.50
CA VAL A 147 4.23 2.74 -3.42
C VAL A 147 3.47 3.98 -3.89
N SER A 148 4.03 5.17 -3.68
CA SER A 148 3.51 6.44 -4.20
C SER A 148 3.73 6.53 -5.70
N LEU A 149 2.68 6.68 -6.48
CA LEU A 149 2.72 6.65 -7.94
C LEU A 149 1.89 7.76 -8.56
N THR A 150 2.34 8.21 -9.73
CA THR A 150 1.59 9.17 -10.54
C THR A 150 0.56 8.45 -11.41
N VAL A 151 -0.67 8.92 -11.32
CA VAL A 151 -1.80 8.42 -12.10
C VAL A 151 -1.71 8.87 -13.56
N CYS A 152 -1.98 7.94 -14.47
CA CYS A 152 -2.16 8.17 -15.90
C CYS A 152 -3.50 7.56 -16.34
N ASN A 153 -4.14 8.19 -17.32
CA ASN A 153 -5.37 7.67 -17.96
C ASN A 153 -6.44 7.18 -16.98
N PRO A 154 -6.84 7.97 -15.97
CA PRO A 154 -7.89 7.55 -15.03
C PRO A 154 -9.24 7.45 -15.73
N THR A 155 -10.04 6.47 -15.32
CA THR A 155 -11.46 6.35 -15.65
C THR A 155 -12.28 6.39 -14.36
N GLU A 156 -13.57 6.06 -14.41
CA GLU A 156 -14.40 5.96 -13.20
C GLU A 156 -13.90 4.89 -12.23
N ASN A 157 -13.37 3.76 -12.76
CA ASN A 157 -13.02 2.58 -11.96
C ASN A 157 -11.62 2.03 -12.23
N SER A 158 -10.80 2.75 -13.01
CA SER A 158 -9.45 2.29 -13.33
C SER A 158 -8.45 3.43 -13.47
N PHE A 159 -7.19 3.10 -13.35
CA PHE A 159 -6.07 3.98 -13.62
C PHE A 159 -4.86 3.19 -14.09
N THR A 160 -3.95 3.87 -14.76
CA THR A 160 -2.66 3.31 -15.17
C THR A 160 -1.53 4.01 -14.42
N VAL A 161 -0.47 3.28 -14.12
CA VAL A 161 0.78 3.82 -13.58
C VAL A 161 1.95 3.34 -14.41
N ALA A 162 2.98 4.17 -14.54
CA ALA A 162 4.23 3.82 -15.21
C ALA A 162 5.30 3.53 -14.15
N ILE A 163 5.87 2.34 -14.18
CA ILE A 163 6.86 1.85 -13.22
C ILE A 163 8.22 1.81 -13.90
N ILE A 164 9.18 2.57 -13.35
CA ILE A 164 10.58 2.55 -13.78
C ILE A 164 11.28 1.30 -13.27
N PRO A 165 12.37 0.83 -13.89
CA PRO A 165 13.08 -0.39 -13.49
C PRO A 165 13.46 -0.39 -12.00
N TYR A 166 13.94 0.73 -11.49
CA TYR A 166 14.31 0.83 -10.07
C TYR A 166 13.14 0.49 -9.13
N THR A 167 11.95 1.05 -9.37
CA THR A 167 10.75 0.76 -8.56
C THR A 167 10.30 -0.68 -8.73
N HIS A 168 10.32 -1.20 -9.96
CA HIS A 168 10.00 -2.60 -10.24
C HIS A 168 10.90 -3.54 -9.42
N ASP A 169 12.21 -3.35 -9.44
CA ASP A 169 13.17 -4.28 -8.84
C ASP A 169 13.24 -4.18 -7.31
N ASN A 170 12.91 -3.00 -6.75
CA ASN A 170 13.01 -2.72 -5.31
C ASN A 170 11.67 -2.77 -4.56
N THR A 171 10.58 -3.14 -5.24
CA THR A 171 9.25 -3.30 -4.63
C THR A 171 8.61 -4.58 -5.13
N ASN A 172 7.49 -4.97 -4.52
CA ASN A 172 6.74 -6.15 -4.96
C ASN A 172 6.05 -5.98 -6.32
N PHE A 173 6.25 -4.86 -7.02
CA PHE A 173 5.87 -4.71 -8.42
C PHE A 173 6.53 -5.78 -9.31
N CYS A 174 7.72 -6.28 -8.97
CA CYS A 174 8.38 -7.40 -9.66
C CYS A 174 7.55 -8.70 -9.65
N ASN A 175 6.60 -8.84 -8.72
CA ASN A 175 5.73 -10.01 -8.59
C ASN A 175 4.30 -9.76 -9.13
N ILE A 176 3.94 -8.51 -9.44
CA ILE A 176 2.62 -8.18 -9.97
C ILE A 176 2.49 -8.67 -11.41
N LYS A 177 1.37 -9.31 -11.68
CA LYS A 177 0.95 -9.79 -13.00
C LYS A 177 -0.54 -9.53 -13.19
N VAL A 178 -1.04 -9.72 -14.39
CA VAL A 178 -2.49 -9.69 -14.64
C VAL A 178 -3.18 -10.64 -13.65
N ASP A 179 -4.30 -10.19 -13.11
CA ASP A 179 -5.09 -10.80 -12.04
C ASP A 179 -4.53 -10.64 -10.61
N SER A 180 -3.34 -10.06 -10.42
CA SER A 180 -2.85 -9.73 -9.08
C SER A 180 -3.75 -8.72 -8.37
N VAL A 181 -3.99 -8.96 -7.08
CA VAL A 181 -4.75 -8.05 -6.21
C VAL A 181 -3.78 -7.18 -5.41
N VAL A 182 -3.95 -5.88 -5.49
CA VAL A 182 -3.11 -4.88 -4.82
C VAL A 182 -3.94 -4.00 -3.90
N ASN A 183 -3.33 -3.45 -2.86
CA ASN A 183 -3.93 -2.43 -2.01
C ASN A 183 -3.88 -1.07 -2.69
N ILE A 184 -4.94 -0.27 -2.56
CA ILE A 184 -4.97 1.12 -3.00
C ILE A 184 -5.33 2.05 -1.84
N GLU A 185 -4.64 3.20 -1.79
CA GLU A 185 -5.00 4.34 -0.94
C GLU A 185 -5.07 5.57 -1.85
N PHE A 186 -6.25 6.20 -1.91
CA PHE A 186 -6.46 7.46 -2.65
C PHE A 186 -5.85 8.63 -1.87
N ASP A 187 -5.39 9.64 -2.59
CA ASP A 187 -4.80 10.82 -1.98
C ASP A 187 -5.77 11.46 -0.95
N ILE A 188 -5.29 11.61 0.27
CA ILE A 188 -6.07 12.15 1.39
C ILE A 188 -6.59 13.56 1.12
N LEU A 189 -5.91 14.35 0.30
CA LEU A 189 -6.34 15.70 -0.06
C LEU A 189 -7.69 15.69 -0.78
N GLY A 190 -7.93 14.73 -1.67
CA GLY A 190 -9.22 14.56 -2.35
C GLY A 190 -10.36 14.33 -1.35
N LYS A 191 -10.14 13.49 -0.35
CA LYS A 191 -11.12 13.18 0.69
C LYS A 191 -11.47 14.39 1.56
N TYR A 192 -10.48 15.19 1.97
CA TYR A 192 -10.71 16.41 2.74
C TYR A 192 -11.43 17.48 1.91
N ILE A 193 -11.03 17.68 0.65
CA ILE A 193 -11.69 18.66 -0.24
C ILE A 193 -13.16 18.28 -0.47
N ALA A 194 -13.43 17.02 -0.79
CA ALA A 194 -14.79 16.51 -0.97
C ALA A 194 -15.64 16.73 0.30
N ARG A 195 -15.09 16.41 1.48
CA ARG A 195 -15.80 16.63 2.74
C ARG A 195 -16.11 18.10 3.02
N LEU A 196 -15.18 19.01 2.75
CA LEU A 196 -15.39 20.44 2.93
C LEU A 196 -16.46 21.00 1.98
N GLN A 197 -16.59 20.45 0.76
CA GLN A 197 -17.64 20.82 -0.18
C GLN A 197 -19.04 20.40 0.30
N GLN A 198 -19.15 19.24 0.95
CA GLN A 198 -20.42 18.74 1.51
C GLN A 198 -20.92 19.52 2.74
N LEU A 199 -20.06 20.32 3.38
CA LEU A 199 -20.39 21.12 4.56
C LEU A 199 -20.86 22.54 4.20
N LYS A 200 -20.88 22.89 2.92
CA LYS A 200 -21.40 24.15 2.41
C LYS A 200 -22.86 24.02 2.01
#